data_70de9e6d1ef2eacc43f45767e2c83c6a
#
_entry.id   70de9e6d1ef2eacc43f45767e2c83c6a
#
_cell.length_a   1.000
_cell.length_b   1.000
_cell.length_c   1.000
_cell.angle_alpha   90.00
_cell.angle_beta   90.00
_cell.angle_gamma   90.00
#
_symmetry.space_group_name_H-M   'P 1'
#
loop_
_entity.id
_entity.type
_entity.pdbx_description
1 polymer ?
#
loop_
_entity_poly.entity_id
_entity_poly.type
_entity_poly.pdbx_seq_one_letter_code
_entity_poly.pdbx_strand_id
1 'polypeptide(L)'
;CTEALIEAGIKKVYVGNLDPNPKVAGGGIKILNDHGIETETGILEEECRQLNDIFFHYIQNDIPYTALKYAMTLDGKIATATGESKWITGEEARRHVHTLRHQYAAIMAGIGTVLADDPMLNARIEHGNDPIRVICDSNLRISEGSNIVKTAREIPTIIATISKDQEKIAKLEQKGCKILKTSEQDGKVNVKEVLKQLRNMEIDSVLVEGGGILNESLIKNDCVHKAYAYIAPKLFGGEKA
;
A
#
# COMPACT_ATOMS: atom_id res chain seq x y z
N CYS A 1 7.90 -1.24 27.92
CA CYS A 1 8.25 0.21 27.87
C CYS A 1 8.00 0.89 29.21
N THR A 2 6.83 0.75 29.87
CA THR A 2 6.51 1.39 31.16
C THR A 2 7.47 0.98 32.27
N GLU A 3 7.80 -0.29 32.40
CA GLU A 3 8.78 -0.80 33.38
C GLU A 3 10.15 -0.14 33.23
N ALA A 4 10.66 -0.02 32.00
CA ALA A 4 11.94 0.63 31.75
C ALA A 4 11.94 2.14 32.15
N LEU A 5 10.81 2.84 31.98
CA LEU A 5 10.67 4.24 32.42
C LEU A 5 10.65 4.35 33.94
N ILE A 6 10.00 3.40 34.62
CA ILE A 6 9.96 3.33 36.10
C ILE A 6 11.37 3.05 36.64
N GLU A 7 12.07 2.04 36.13
CA GLU A 7 13.44 1.67 36.52
C GLU A 7 14.42 2.82 36.26
N ALA A 8 14.25 3.58 35.17
CA ALA A 8 15.07 4.75 34.87
C ALA A 8 14.79 5.96 35.77
N GLY A 9 13.81 5.89 36.67
CA GLY A 9 13.49 6.97 37.63
C GLY A 9 12.94 8.23 36.98
N ILE A 10 12.28 8.12 35.84
CA ILE A 10 11.64 9.25 35.13
C ILE A 10 10.58 9.88 36.04
N LYS A 11 10.49 11.20 36.02
CA LYS A 11 9.54 11.95 36.87
C LYS A 11 8.28 12.37 36.12
N LYS A 12 8.38 12.64 34.81
CA LYS A 12 7.27 13.06 33.97
C LYS A 12 7.42 12.48 32.56
N VAL A 13 6.29 12.08 31.97
CA VAL A 13 6.21 11.57 30.61
C VAL A 13 5.18 12.36 29.81
N TYR A 14 5.60 12.88 28.66
CA TYR A 14 4.74 13.52 27.69
C TYR A 14 4.34 12.50 26.60
N VAL A 15 3.06 12.37 26.35
CA VAL A 15 2.49 11.38 25.43
C VAL A 15 1.75 12.10 24.31
N GLY A 16 2.16 11.90 23.06
CA GLY A 16 1.50 12.48 21.90
C GLY A 16 0.08 11.94 21.73
N ASN A 17 -0.05 10.63 21.53
CA ASN A 17 -1.34 9.95 21.34
C ASN A 17 -1.53 8.80 22.33
N LEU A 18 -2.79 8.58 22.70
CA LEU A 18 -3.20 7.33 23.31
C LEU A 18 -3.19 6.21 22.27
N ASP A 19 -2.79 5.01 22.68
CA ASP A 19 -2.88 3.82 21.84
C ASP A 19 -4.35 3.51 21.54
N PRO A 20 -4.77 3.47 20.26
CA PRO A 20 -6.16 3.18 19.89
C PRO A 20 -6.53 1.70 20.10
N ASN A 21 -5.56 0.83 20.39
CA ASN A 21 -5.80 -0.59 20.61
C ASN A 21 -6.56 -0.81 21.92
N PRO A 22 -7.79 -1.37 21.90
CA PRO A 22 -8.58 -1.61 23.12
C PRO A 22 -7.86 -2.48 24.15
N LYS A 23 -6.91 -3.31 23.74
CA LYS A 23 -6.10 -4.18 24.63
C LYS A 23 -5.05 -3.39 25.41
N VAL A 24 -4.67 -2.21 24.95
CA VAL A 24 -3.65 -1.34 25.56
C VAL A 24 -4.29 -0.13 26.23
N ALA A 25 -5.21 0.54 25.55
CA ALA A 25 -6.11 1.64 25.94
C ALA A 25 -5.78 2.35 27.27
N GLY A 26 -4.68 3.10 27.31
CA GLY A 26 -4.28 3.88 28.48
C GLY A 26 -3.68 3.08 29.64
N GLY A 27 -3.58 1.75 29.53
CA GLY A 27 -2.99 0.90 30.59
C GLY A 27 -1.57 1.32 30.98
N GLY A 28 -0.74 1.70 30.01
CA GLY A 28 0.60 2.20 30.28
C GLY A 28 0.61 3.49 31.11
N ILE A 29 -0.28 4.42 30.82
CA ILE A 29 -0.43 5.69 31.57
C ILE A 29 -0.85 5.41 33.01
N LYS A 30 -1.82 4.53 33.20
CA LYS A 30 -2.25 4.12 34.55
C LYS A 30 -1.10 3.53 35.35
N ILE A 31 -0.31 2.62 34.77
CA ILE A 31 0.86 2.02 35.42
C ILE A 31 1.87 3.09 35.82
N LEU A 32 2.18 4.05 34.95
CA LEU A 32 3.11 5.14 35.26
C LEU A 32 2.60 6.01 36.42
N ASN A 33 1.34 6.41 36.39
CA ASN A 33 0.73 7.22 37.45
C ASN A 33 0.67 6.49 38.79
N ASP A 34 0.38 5.18 38.79
CA ASP A 34 0.37 4.34 39.99
C ASP A 34 1.77 4.24 40.64
N HIS A 35 2.85 4.48 39.87
CA HIS A 35 4.23 4.55 40.34
C HIS A 35 4.72 6.00 40.58
N GLY A 36 3.83 6.96 40.62
CA GLY A 36 4.16 8.36 40.95
C GLY A 36 4.84 9.12 39.81
N ILE A 37 4.75 8.64 38.59
CA ILE A 37 5.26 9.33 37.38
C ILE A 37 4.12 10.17 36.81
N GLU A 38 4.33 11.47 36.74
CA GLU A 38 3.35 12.39 36.13
C GLU A 38 3.24 12.13 34.62
N THR A 39 2.01 12.06 34.08
CA THR A 39 1.81 11.90 32.65
C THR A 39 0.93 13.03 32.08
N GLU A 40 1.32 13.54 30.93
CA GLU A 40 0.56 14.54 30.17
C GLU A 40 0.35 14.04 28.74
N THR A 41 -0.92 13.99 28.31
CA THR A 41 -1.31 13.40 27.01
C THR A 41 -1.78 14.47 26.03
N GLY A 42 -1.73 14.20 24.73
CA GLY A 42 -2.19 15.10 23.67
C GLY A 42 -1.15 16.13 23.24
N ILE A 43 0.11 15.91 23.58
CA ILE A 43 1.20 16.82 23.17
C ILE A 43 1.55 16.56 21.69
N LEU A 44 1.37 17.59 20.83
CA LEU A 44 1.53 17.48 19.38
C LEU A 44 0.74 16.29 18.81
N GLU A 45 -0.51 16.15 19.26
CA GLU A 45 -1.34 14.96 19.00
C GLU A 45 -1.49 14.71 17.50
N GLU A 46 -1.76 15.77 16.73
CA GLU A 46 -1.99 15.65 15.28
C GLU A 46 -0.70 15.25 14.54
N GLU A 47 0.43 15.86 14.86
CA GLU A 47 1.73 15.52 14.29
C GLU A 47 2.15 14.09 14.63
N CYS A 48 1.94 13.68 15.88
CA CYS A 48 2.20 12.31 16.31
C CYS A 48 1.28 11.31 15.61
N ARG A 49 0.02 11.67 15.37
CA ARG A 49 -0.92 10.86 14.62
C ARG A 49 -0.48 10.68 13.17
N GLN A 50 -0.02 11.76 12.51
CA GLN A 50 0.46 11.70 11.13
C GLN A 50 1.71 10.82 10.96
N LEU A 51 2.59 10.76 11.96
CA LEU A 51 3.75 9.86 11.96
C LEU A 51 3.35 8.38 12.05
N ASN A 52 2.18 8.08 12.59
CA ASN A 52 1.68 6.73 12.85
C ASN A 52 0.34 6.46 12.12
N ASP A 53 0.06 7.14 11.01
CA ASP A 53 -1.21 7.09 10.30
C ASP A 53 -1.59 5.65 9.88
N ILE A 54 -0.64 4.84 9.42
CA ILE A 54 -0.83 3.43 9.07
C ILE A 54 -1.26 2.63 10.30
N PHE A 55 -0.56 2.75 11.42
CA PHE A 55 -0.87 2.02 12.65
C PHE A 55 -2.25 2.37 13.19
N PHE A 56 -2.57 3.67 13.32
CA PHE A 56 -3.88 4.12 13.80
C PHE A 56 -5.01 3.61 12.91
N HIS A 57 -4.84 3.72 11.60
CA HIS A 57 -5.82 3.21 10.65
C HIS A 57 -6.01 1.69 10.78
N TYR A 58 -4.91 0.93 10.82
CA TYR A 58 -4.93 -0.52 10.87
C TYR A 58 -5.64 -1.08 12.10
N ILE A 59 -5.51 -0.43 13.25
CA ILE A 59 -6.19 -0.84 14.48
C ILE A 59 -7.69 -0.53 14.45
N GLN A 60 -8.09 0.54 13.79
CA GLN A 60 -9.47 1.05 13.82
C GLN A 60 -10.35 0.60 12.64
N ASN A 61 -9.76 0.01 11.58
CA ASN A 61 -10.47 -0.29 10.34
C ASN A 61 -10.30 -1.74 9.91
N ASP A 62 -11.21 -2.19 9.02
CA ASP A 62 -11.28 -3.54 8.47
C ASP A 62 -10.58 -3.70 7.10
N ILE A 63 -9.92 -2.64 6.62
CA ILE A 63 -9.09 -2.63 5.40
C ILE A 63 -7.72 -2.01 5.71
N PRO A 64 -6.66 -2.33 4.95
CA PRO A 64 -5.35 -1.71 5.09
C PRO A 64 -5.37 -0.21 4.79
N TYR A 65 -4.44 0.53 5.37
CA TYR A 65 -4.17 1.90 4.96
C TYR A 65 -3.72 1.94 3.49
N THR A 66 -4.52 2.54 2.62
CA THR A 66 -4.29 2.49 1.18
C THR A 66 -3.90 3.87 0.66
N ALA A 67 -2.72 3.95 0.04
CA ALA A 67 -2.22 5.16 -0.59
C ALA A 67 -2.15 4.99 -2.11
N LEU A 68 -2.70 5.95 -2.85
CA LEU A 68 -2.50 6.05 -4.29
C LEU A 68 -1.20 6.78 -4.61
N LYS A 69 -0.42 6.22 -5.53
CA LYS A 69 0.71 6.91 -6.14
C LYS A 69 0.49 7.04 -7.64
N TYR A 70 0.53 8.25 -8.16
CA TYR A 70 0.51 8.49 -9.60
C TYR A 70 1.46 9.61 -9.99
N ALA A 71 1.88 9.58 -11.26
CA ALA A 71 2.73 10.61 -11.85
C ALA A 71 2.01 11.18 -13.08
N MET A 72 2.00 12.50 -13.18
CA MET A 72 1.35 13.19 -14.30
C MET A 72 2.16 14.40 -14.75
N THR A 73 1.89 14.85 -15.95
CA THR A 73 2.36 16.14 -16.47
C THR A 73 1.59 17.29 -15.82
N LEU A 74 2.03 18.52 -16.02
CA LEU A 74 1.36 19.71 -15.49
C LEU A 74 -0.08 19.87 -16.05
N ASP A 75 -0.34 19.36 -17.25
CA ASP A 75 -1.66 19.30 -17.88
C ASP A 75 -2.44 18.00 -17.57
N GLY A 76 -2.04 17.25 -16.52
CA GLY A 76 -2.78 16.13 -15.97
C GLY A 76 -2.70 14.82 -16.76
N LYS A 77 -1.73 14.68 -17.65
CA LYS A 77 -1.58 13.49 -18.50
C LYS A 77 -0.66 12.45 -17.85
N ILE A 78 -1.07 11.18 -17.83
CA ILE A 78 -0.30 10.05 -17.28
C ILE A 78 0.48 9.27 -18.36
N ALA A 79 0.17 9.51 -19.62
CA ALA A 79 0.85 8.95 -20.78
C ALA A 79 0.59 9.85 -22.02
N THR A 80 1.34 9.66 -23.08
CA THR A 80 1.04 10.24 -24.40
C THR A 80 -0.13 9.51 -25.07
N ALA A 81 -0.66 10.06 -26.17
CA ALA A 81 -1.69 9.41 -26.99
C ALA A 81 -1.25 8.03 -27.54
N THR A 82 0.05 7.78 -27.66
CA THR A 82 0.63 6.50 -28.07
C THR A 82 0.88 5.54 -26.88
N GLY A 83 0.58 5.98 -25.65
CA GLY A 83 0.75 5.18 -24.43
C GLY A 83 2.15 5.28 -23.79
N GLU A 84 3.03 6.12 -24.33
CA GLU A 84 4.35 6.33 -23.73
C GLU A 84 4.25 7.11 -22.42
N SER A 85 4.78 6.53 -21.32
CA SER A 85 4.78 7.12 -19.98
C SER A 85 6.18 7.30 -19.37
N LYS A 86 7.20 6.78 -20.03
CA LYS A 86 8.62 6.80 -19.55
C LYS A 86 9.37 7.96 -20.21
N TRP A 87 9.92 8.93 -19.48
CA TRP A 87 9.79 9.17 -18.04
C TRP A 87 9.07 10.50 -17.83
N ILE A 88 7.93 10.48 -17.17
CA ILE A 88 7.19 11.71 -16.84
C ILE A 88 7.96 12.50 -15.77
N THR A 89 8.33 11.84 -14.67
CA THR A 89 9.00 12.45 -13.51
C THR A 89 10.51 12.23 -13.51
N GLY A 90 11.22 13.08 -12.80
CA GLY A 90 12.68 13.04 -12.64
C GLY A 90 13.17 11.89 -11.73
N GLU A 91 14.49 11.80 -11.58
CA GLU A 91 15.14 10.73 -10.83
C GLU A 91 14.82 10.78 -9.33
N GLU A 92 14.79 11.98 -8.73
CA GLU A 92 14.47 12.15 -7.31
C GLU A 92 13.07 11.62 -6.97
N ALA A 93 12.07 11.95 -7.81
CA ALA A 93 10.72 11.44 -7.67
C ALA A 93 10.69 9.90 -7.75
N ARG A 94 11.44 9.31 -8.69
CA ARG A 94 11.53 7.83 -8.79
C ARG A 94 12.22 7.23 -7.57
N ARG A 95 13.27 7.86 -7.02
CA ARG A 95 13.93 7.42 -5.79
C ARG A 95 12.96 7.46 -4.60
N HIS A 96 12.19 8.53 -4.46
CA HIS A 96 11.15 8.61 -3.42
C HIS A 96 10.09 7.51 -3.57
N VAL A 97 9.68 7.15 -4.80
CA VAL A 97 8.77 6.01 -5.02
C VAL A 97 9.37 4.69 -4.51
N HIS A 98 10.66 4.47 -4.68
CA HIS A 98 11.33 3.29 -4.12
C HIS A 98 11.36 3.31 -2.58
N THR A 99 11.50 4.47 -1.95
CA THR A 99 11.34 4.63 -0.51
C THR A 99 9.91 4.28 -0.06
N LEU A 100 8.89 4.76 -0.78
CA LEU A 100 7.50 4.38 -0.49
C LEU A 100 7.28 2.86 -0.59
N ARG A 101 7.82 2.21 -1.62
CA ARG A 101 7.72 0.74 -1.76
C ARG A 101 8.33 -0.01 -0.58
N HIS A 102 9.38 0.53 0.02
CA HIS A 102 9.99 -0.03 1.23
C HIS A 102 9.13 0.20 2.49
N GLN A 103 8.42 1.31 2.56
CA GLN A 103 7.62 1.72 3.73
C GLN A 103 6.27 1.02 3.82
N TYR A 104 5.67 0.65 2.68
CA TYR A 104 4.37 -0.01 2.63
C TYR A 104 4.53 -1.53 2.61
N ALA A 105 3.68 -2.24 3.38
CA ALA A 105 3.72 -3.71 3.45
C ALA A 105 3.39 -4.39 2.12
N ALA A 106 2.53 -3.78 1.30
CA ALA A 106 2.19 -4.29 -0.02
C ALA A 106 2.18 -3.19 -1.10
N ILE A 107 2.42 -3.61 -2.34
CA ILE A 107 2.23 -2.81 -3.56
C ILE A 107 1.14 -3.42 -4.42
N MET A 108 0.17 -2.63 -4.84
CA MET A 108 -0.93 -3.10 -5.68
C MET A 108 -0.89 -2.45 -7.07
N ALA A 109 -1.04 -3.27 -8.10
CA ALA A 109 -1.14 -2.81 -9.48
C ALA A 109 -2.25 -3.53 -10.24
N GLY A 110 -2.79 -2.89 -11.27
CA GLY A 110 -3.71 -3.54 -12.21
C GLY A 110 -2.95 -4.31 -13.29
N ILE A 111 -3.57 -5.35 -13.83
CA ILE A 111 -2.98 -6.17 -14.90
C ILE A 111 -2.56 -5.35 -16.12
N GLY A 112 -3.24 -4.25 -16.42
CA GLY A 112 -2.86 -3.35 -17.52
C GLY A 112 -1.43 -2.81 -17.38
N THR A 113 -1.04 -2.42 -16.18
CA THR A 113 0.34 -1.96 -15.88
C THR A 113 1.36 -3.10 -16.07
N VAL A 114 1.02 -4.32 -15.64
CA VAL A 114 1.91 -5.47 -15.80
C VAL A 114 2.12 -5.83 -17.27
N LEU A 115 1.04 -5.81 -18.07
CA LEU A 115 1.11 -6.12 -19.50
C LEU A 115 1.87 -5.05 -20.30
N ALA A 116 1.78 -3.78 -19.89
CA ALA A 116 2.44 -2.68 -20.59
C ALA A 116 3.94 -2.57 -20.27
N ASP A 117 4.31 -2.76 -19.00
CA ASP A 117 5.65 -2.41 -18.50
C ASP A 117 6.48 -3.61 -18.04
N ASP A 118 5.88 -4.78 -17.85
CA ASP A 118 6.47 -5.97 -17.21
C ASP A 118 7.36 -5.61 -15.99
N PRO A 119 6.80 -4.87 -15.01
CA PRO A 119 7.56 -4.30 -13.92
C PRO A 119 7.95 -5.35 -12.88
N MET A 120 9.02 -5.08 -12.11
CA MET A 120 9.38 -5.89 -10.94
C MET A 120 8.56 -5.53 -9.69
N LEU A 121 8.10 -4.29 -9.56
CA LEU A 121 7.40 -3.74 -8.38
C LEU A 121 8.15 -3.94 -7.05
N ASN A 122 9.47 -3.85 -7.09
CA ASN A 122 10.36 -3.99 -5.94
C ASN A 122 10.91 -2.64 -5.45
N ALA A 123 11.45 -2.59 -4.24
CA ALA A 123 11.90 -1.33 -3.61
C ALA A 123 13.19 -0.77 -4.22
N ARG A 124 14.17 -1.60 -4.59
CA ARG A 124 15.48 -1.20 -5.18
C ARG A 124 16.25 -0.17 -4.33
N ILE A 125 16.24 -0.34 -3.03
CA ILE A 125 17.06 0.44 -2.10
C ILE A 125 17.97 -0.51 -1.32
N GLU A 126 19.16 -0.03 -0.98
CA GLU A 126 20.12 -0.81 -0.22
C GLU A 126 19.55 -1.15 1.16
N HIS A 127 19.63 -2.42 1.55
CA HIS A 127 19.04 -2.96 2.79
C HIS A 127 17.52 -2.74 2.94
N GLY A 128 16.80 -2.43 1.84
CA GLY A 128 15.35 -2.27 1.85
C GLY A 128 14.61 -3.60 1.77
N ASN A 129 13.39 -3.61 2.30
CA ASN A 129 12.46 -4.72 2.15
C ASN A 129 11.58 -4.52 0.90
N ASP A 130 11.38 -5.58 0.14
CA ASP A 130 10.43 -5.57 -0.96
C ASP A 130 9.01 -5.75 -0.43
N PRO A 131 8.03 -4.97 -0.93
CA PRO A 131 6.64 -5.14 -0.56
C PRO A 131 6.04 -6.42 -1.15
N ILE A 132 5.00 -6.96 -0.51
CA ILE A 132 4.15 -8.00 -1.09
C ILE A 132 3.48 -7.43 -2.34
N ARG A 133 3.61 -8.13 -3.47
CA ARG A 133 3.02 -7.69 -4.75
C ARG A 133 1.59 -8.20 -4.87
N VAL A 134 0.65 -7.31 -5.15
CA VAL A 134 -0.78 -7.61 -5.35
C VAL A 134 -1.19 -7.18 -6.75
N ILE A 135 -1.56 -8.13 -7.60
CA ILE A 135 -1.97 -7.86 -8.97
C ILE A 135 -3.47 -8.09 -9.13
N CYS A 136 -4.22 -7.03 -9.44
CA CYS A 136 -5.64 -7.14 -9.78
C CYS A 136 -5.79 -7.58 -11.23
N ASP A 137 -6.09 -8.87 -11.44
CA ASP A 137 -6.22 -9.50 -12.76
C ASP A 137 -7.50 -10.33 -12.86
N SER A 138 -8.60 -9.68 -13.17
CA SER A 138 -9.93 -10.30 -13.20
C SER A 138 -9.97 -11.59 -14.03
N ASN A 139 -9.29 -11.64 -15.16
CA ASN A 139 -9.35 -12.71 -16.15
C ASN A 139 -8.07 -13.56 -16.27
N LEU A 140 -7.13 -13.45 -15.32
CA LEU A 140 -5.82 -14.14 -15.34
C LEU A 140 -5.05 -13.95 -16.65
N ARG A 141 -4.98 -12.71 -17.13
CA ARG A 141 -4.23 -12.35 -18.35
C ARG A 141 -2.72 -12.31 -18.15
N ILE A 142 -2.25 -12.35 -16.90
CA ILE A 142 -0.82 -12.33 -16.57
C ILE A 142 -0.10 -13.50 -17.24
N SER A 143 1.04 -13.21 -17.84
CA SER A 143 1.91 -14.24 -18.44
C SER A 143 2.71 -14.97 -17.36
N GLU A 144 2.83 -16.30 -17.47
CA GLU A 144 3.76 -17.10 -16.66
C GLU A 144 5.22 -16.71 -16.86
N GLY A 145 5.50 -16.04 -17.98
CA GLY A 145 6.82 -15.50 -18.33
C GLY A 145 7.07 -14.07 -17.83
N SER A 146 6.10 -13.40 -17.22
CA SER A 146 6.29 -12.05 -16.67
C SER A 146 7.30 -12.03 -15.51
N ASN A 147 7.99 -10.91 -15.33
CA ASN A 147 8.97 -10.74 -14.27
C ASN A 147 8.38 -10.97 -12.88
N ILE A 148 7.13 -10.53 -12.65
CA ILE A 148 6.40 -10.73 -11.41
C ILE A 148 6.20 -12.21 -11.10
N VAL A 149 5.80 -13.02 -12.10
CA VAL A 149 5.58 -14.46 -11.90
C VAL A 149 6.89 -15.23 -11.76
N LYS A 150 7.91 -14.92 -12.56
CA LYS A 150 9.23 -15.55 -12.47
C LYS A 150 9.87 -15.41 -11.09
N THR A 151 9.65 -14.28 -10.44
CA THR A 151 10.25 -13.95 -9.13
C THR A 151 9.28 -14.14 -7.96
N ALA A 152 8.14 -14.83 -8.16
CA ALA A 152 7.10 -14.97 -7.13
C ALA A 152 7.53 -15.79 -5.90
N ARG A 153 8.57 -16.63 -6.03
CA ARG A 153 9.16 -17.37 -4.90
C ARG A 153 10.12 -16.54 -4.06
N GLU A 154 10.68 -15.47 -4.65
CA GLU A 154 11.62 -14.56 -3.98
C GLU A 154 10.87 -13.39 -3.33
N ILE A 155 9.92 -12.81 -4.06
CA ILE A 155 9.10 -11.69 -3.59
C ILE A 155 7.65 -12.17 -3.55
N PRO A 156 7.01 -12.26 -2.37
CA PRO A 156 5.64 -12.74 -2.24
C PRO A 156 4.68 -12.03 -3.20
N THR A 157 3.90 -12.83 -3.92
CA THR A 157 3.03 -12.32 -5.00
C THR A 157 1.63 -12.89 -4.87
N ILE A 158 0.65 -12.01 -4.83
CA ILE A 158 -0.79 -12.32 -4.77
C ILE A 158 -1.42 -11.86 -6.09
N ILE A 159 -2.24 -12.74 -6.70
CA ILE A 159 -3.02 -12.40 -7.88
C ILE A 159 -4.49 -12.47 -7.49
N ALA A 160 -5.14 -11.31 -7.46
CA ALA A 160 -6.58 -11.19 -7.19
C ALA A 160 -7.37 -11.38 -8.49
N THR A 161 -8.34 -12.31 -8.49
CA THR A 161 -9.06 -12.68 -9.71
C THR A 161 -10.50 -13.15 -9.45
N ILE A 162 -11.36 -13.02 -10.48
CA ILE A 162 -12.68 -13.62 -10.55
C ILE A 162 -12.72 -14.84 -11.49
N SER A 163 -11.61 -15.11 -12.19
CA SER A 163 -11.52 -16.20 -13.16
C SER A 163 -11.68 -17.57 -12.51
N LYS A 164 -12.35 -18.48 -13.20
CA LYS A 164 -12.56 -19.88 -12.80
C LYS A 164 -11.61 -20.85 -13.50
N ASP A 165 -10.65 -20.36 -14.27
CA ASP A 165 -9.65 -21.15 -15.02
C ASP A 165 -8.71 -21.88 -14.04
N GLN A 166 -9.04 -23.13 -13.71
CA GLN A 166 -8.27 -23.92 -12.75
C GLN A 166 -6.89 -24.32 -13.29
N GLU A 167 -6.75 -24.48 -14.60
CA GLU A 167 -5.46 -24.83 -15.22
C GLU A 167 -4.48 -23.66 -15.07
N LYS A 168 -4.91 -22.45 -15.40
CA LYS A 168 -4.11 -21.25 -15.25
C LYS A 168 -3.78 -20.95 -13.79
N ILE A 169 -4.73 -21.15 -12.89
CA ILE A 169 -4.53 -21.01 -11.45
C ILE A 169 -3.43 -21.95 -10.97
N ALA A 170 -3.54 -23.25 -11.27
CA ALA A 170 -2.56 -24.23 -10.84
C ALA A 170 -1.14 -23.92 -11.37
N LYS A 171 -1.01 -23.45 -12.62
CA LYS A 171 0.28 -23.02 -13.19
C LYS A 171 0.88 -21.86 -12.43
N LEU A 172 0.08 -20.85 -12.08
CA LEU A 172 0.55 -19.66 -11.33
C LEU A 172 0.94 -20.04 -9.88
N GLU A 173 0.18 -20.91 -9.23
CA GLU A 173 0.49 -21.42 -7.89
C GLU A 173 1.79 -22.25 -7.90
N GLN A 174 2.02 -23.09 -8.90
CA GLN A 174 3.27 -23.82 -9.09
C GLN A 174 4.50 -22.89 -9.25
N LYS A 175 4.28 -21.68 -9.77
CA LYS A 175 5.32 -20.63 -9.87
C LYS A 175 5.55 -19.88 -8.55
N GLY A 176 4.72 -20.10 -7.53
CA GLY A 176 4.83 -19.45 -6.23
C GLY A 176 3.86 -18.28 -6.02
N CYS A 177 2.96 -18.02 -6.97
CA CYS A 177 1.92 -17.02 -6.77
C CYS A 177 0.82 -17.54 -5.84
N LYS A 178 0.31 -16.68 -4.97
CA LYS A 178 -0.92 -16.94 -4.19
C LYS A 178 -2.12 -16.39 -4.96
N ILE A 179 -3.14 -17.22 -5.17
CA ILE A 179 -4.39 -16.78 -5.83
C ILE A 179 -5.41 -16.35 -4.78
N LEU A 180 -5.94 -15.14 -4.95
CA LEU A 180 -6.95 -14.55 -4.11
C LEU A 180 -8.23 -14.40 -4.91
N LYS A 181 -9.25 -15.21 -4.57
CA LYS A 181 -10.57 -15.15 -5.22
C LYS A 181 -11.41 -14.05 -4.59
N THR A 182 -12.09 -13.29 -5.43
CA THR A 182 -13.05 -12.28 -5.01
C THR A 182 -14.38 -12.43 -5.73
N SER A 183 -15.40 -11.75 -5.24
CA SER A 183 -16.61 -11.49 -6.00
C SER A 183 -16.32 -10.55 -7.17
N GLU A 184 -17.23 -10.56 -8.12
CA GLU A 184 -17.23 -9.63 -9.25
C GLU A 184 -17.92 -8.31 -8.88
N GLN A 185 -17.33 -7.21 -9.30
CA GLN A 185 -17.95 -5.89 -9.28
C GLN A 185 -17.67 -5.20 -10.62
N ASP A 186 -18.71 -4.88 -11.38
CA ASP A 186 -18.61 -4.23 -12.71
C ASP A 186 -17.66 -4.95 -13.68
N GLY A 187 -17.72 -6.28 -13.75
CA GLY A 187 -16.86 -7.11 -14.59
C GLY A 187 -15.42 -7.25 -14.11
N LYS A 188 -15.10 -6.80 -12.91
CA LYS A 188 -13.75 -6.76 -12.33
C LYS A 188 -13.71 -7.38 -10.94
N VAL A 189 -12.51 -7.58 -10.42
CA VAL A 189 -12.31 -7.94 -9.00
C VAL A 189 -12.91 -6.86 -8.10
N ASN A 190 -13.60 -7.27 -7.04
CA ASN A 190 -14.09 -6.37 -6.01
C ASN A 190 -12.90 -5.89 -5.16
N VAL A 191 -12.44 -4.66 -5.39
CA VAL A 191 -11.24 -4.11 -4.74
C VAL A 191 -11.39 -3.99 -3.22
N LYS A 192 -12.61 -3.71 -2.72
CA LYS A 192 -12.87 -3.63 -1.28
C LYS A 192 -12.73 -5.01 -0.63
N GLU A 193 -13.19 -6.05 -1.29
CA GLU A 193 -13.02 -7.44 -0.84
C GLU A 193 -11.54 -7.85 -0.88
N VAL A 194 -10.80 -7.47 -1.94
CA VAL A 194 -9.32 -7.66 -1.98
C VAL A 194 -8.67 -7.05 -0.74
N LEU A 195 -8.95 -5.79 -0.44
CA LEU A 195 -8.36 -5.10 0.71
C LEU A 195 -8.73 -5.78 2.03
N LYS A 196 -9.99 -6.20 2.22
CA LYS A 196 -10.40 -6.96 3.42
C LYS A 196 -9.64 -8.27 3.57
N GLN A 197 -9.44 -9.00 2.48
CA GLN A 197 -8.66 -10.23 2.52
C GLN A 197 -7.18 -9.97 2.82
N LEU A 198 -6.59 -8.88 2.30
CA LEU A 198 -5.23 -8.45 2.66
C LEU A 198 -5.13 -8.09 4.15
N ARG A 199 -6.13 -7.40 4.69
CA ARG A 199 -6.21 -7.11 6.13
C ARG A 199 -6.22 -8.37 6.98
N ASN A 200 -6.97 -9.40 6.55
CA ASN A 200 -7.00 -10.71 7.22
C ASN A 200 -5.67 -11.49 7.12
N MET A 201 -4.79 -11.10 6.20
CA MET A 201 -3.41 -11.60 6.08
C MET A 201 -2.41 -10.73 6.86
N GLU A 202 -2.89 -9.86 7.76
CA GLU A 202 -2.08 -8.95 8.58
C GLU A 202 -1.27 -7.92 7.76
N ILE A 203 -1.70 -7.61 6.55
CA ILE A 203 -1.13 -6.53 5.75
C ILE A 203 -1.77 -5.22 6.21
N ASP A 204 -0.96 -4.32 6.75
CA ASP A 204 -1.41 -3.06 7.35
C ASP A 204 -1.54 -1.91 6.35
N SER A 205 -0.78 -1.96 5.26
CA SER A 205 -0.68 -0.86 4.31
C SER A 205 -0.48 -1.32 2.87
N VAL A 206 -1.06 -0.57 1.93
CA VAL A 206 -1.00 -0.85 0.49
C VAL A 206 -0.66 0.42 -0.29
N LEU A 207 0.47 0.41 -1.00
CA LEU A 207 0.81 1.42 -1.99
C LEU A 207 0.23 1.00 -3.35
N VAL A 208 -0.64 1.80 -3.92
CA VAL A 208 -1.23 1.52 -5.25
C VAL A 208 -0.47 2.26 -6.32
N GLU A 209 0.20 1.51 -7.19
CA GLU A 209 0.84 2.01 -8.40
C GLU A 209 0.08 1.47 -9.62
N GLY A 210 -1.20 1.78 -9.68
CA GLY A 210 -2.10 1.29 -10.72
C GLY A 210 -2.33 2.26 -11.86
N GLY A 211 -2.93 1.76 -12.91
CA GLY A 211 -3.54 2.58 -13.96
C GLY A 211 -4.88 3.19 -13.51
N GLY A 212 -5.42 4.13 -14.31
CA GLY A 212 -6.64 4.88 -13.98
C GLY A 212 -7.83 4.01 -13.57
N ILE A 213 -7.99 2.84 -14.19
CA ILE A 213 -9.11 1.92 -13.90
C ILE A 213 -9.08 1.40 -12.45
N LEU A 214 -7.90 1.02 -11.94
CA LEU A 214 -7.76 0.55 -10.56
C LEU A 214 -7.95 1.71 -9.58
N ASN A 215 -7.35 2.86 -9.88
CA ASN A 215 -7.49 4.07 -9.07
C ASN A 215 -8.96 4.51 -8.96
N GLU A 216 -9.68 4.55 -10.09
CA GLU A 216 -11.11 4.86 -10.14
C GLU A 216 -11.92 3.90 -9.25
N SER A 217 -11.64 2.60 -9.35
CA SER A 217 -12.34 1.58 -8.56
C SER A 217 -12.12 1.77 -7.05
N LEU A 218 -10.89 2.08 -6.63
CA LEU A 218 -10.58 2.34 -5.22
C LEU A 218 -11.23 3.63 -4.70
N ILE A 219 -11.22 4.70 -5.50
CA ILE A 219 -11.86 5.98 -5.14
C ILE A 219 -13.38 5.82 -5.02
N LYS A 220 -14.03 5.16 -5.98
CA LYS A 220 -15.49 4.91 -5.95
C LYS A 220 -15.95 4.08 -4.75
N ASN A 221 -15.07 3.27 -4.20
CA ASN A 221 -15.37 2.41 -3.05
C ASN A 221 -14.88 2.99 -1.71
N ASP A 222 -14.49 4.26 -1.67
CA ASP A 222 -13.96 4.95 -0.47
C ASP A 222 -12.80 4.18 0.20
N CYS A 223 -11.89 3.64 -0.63
CA CYS A 223 -10.77 2.82 -0.16
C CYS A 223 -9.42 3.56 -0.22
N VAL A 224 -9.41 4.88 -0.35
CA VAL A 224 -8.18 5.69 -0.47
C VAL A 224 -8.04 6.61 0.74
N HIS A 225 -6.89 6.53 1.43
CA HIS A 225 -6.60 7.32 2.63
C HIS A 225 -5.54 8.39 2.40
N LYS A 226 -4.66 8.18 1.41
CA LYS A 226 -3.59 9.11 1.05
C LYS A 226 -3.34 9.10 -0.46
N ALA A 227 -2.87 10.23 -1.00
CA ALA A 227 -2.46 10.32 -2.40
C ALA A 227 -1.08 10.98 -2.53
N TYR A 228 -0.18 10.32 -3.25
CA TYR A 228 1.11 10.86 -3.67
C TYR A 228 1.05 11.26 -5.14
N ALA A 229 0.81 12.53 -5.42
CA ALA A 229 0.75 13.07 -6.76
C ALA A 229 2.12 13.66 -7.14
N TYR A 230 2.77 13.07 -8.13
CA TYR A 230 4.02 13.60 -8.70
C TYR A 230 3.69 14.38 -9.95
N ILE A 231 3.85 15.69 -9.91
CA ILE A 231 3.53 16.59 -11.03
C ILE A 231 4.84 16.99 -11.70
N ALA A 232 5.04 16.58 -12.94
CA ALA A 232 6.21 16.98 -13.72
C ALA A 232 5.98 18.33 -14.41
N PRO A 233 6.99 19.19 -14.50
CA PRO A 233 6.91 20.45 -15.24
C PRO A 233 7.01 20.20 -16.75
N LYS A 234 6.10 19.40 -17.27
CA LYS A 234 5.98 18.99 -18.69
C LYS A 234 4.54 19.15 -19.14
N LEU A 235 4.34 19.38 -20.41
CA LEU A 235 3.05 19.42 -21.07
C LEU A 235 3.07 18.42 -22.22
N PHE A 236 2.07 17.55 -22.29
CA PHE A 236 1.88 16.65 -23.43
C PHE A 236 0.88 17.23 -24.45
N GLY A 237 -0.11 17.99 -23.98
CA GLY A 237 -1.18 18.50 -24.80
C GLY A 237 -2.06 17.38 -25.39
N GLY A 238 -2.98 17.79 -26.29
CA GLY A 238 -3.88 16.88 -27.00
C GLY A 238 -5.08 16.39 -26.18
N GLU A 239 -6.16 16.01 -26.85
CA GLU A 239 -7.39 15.51 -26.20
C GLU A 239 -7.27 14.05 -25.71
N LYS A 240 -6.37 13.26 -26.30
CA LYS A 240 -6.23 11.81 -26.06
C LYS A 240 -4.96 11.42 -25.30
N ALA A 241 -4.21 12.39 -24.81
CA ALA A 241 -3.01 12.13 -24.03
C ALA A 241 -3.31 12.10 -22.53
#